data_6c98d0f027642b46ebdfd5070aed410d
#
_entry.id   6c98d0f027642b46ebdfd5070aed410d
#
_cell.length_a   1.000
_cell.length_b   1.000
_cell.length_c   1.000
_cell.angle_alpha   90.00
_cell.angle_beta   90.00
_cell.angle_gamma   90.00
#
_symmetry.space_group_name_H-M   'P 1'
#
loop_
_entity.id
_entity.type
_entity.pdbx_description
1 polymer ?
#
loop_
_entity_poly.entity_id
_entity_poly.type
_entity_poly.pdbx_seq_one_letter_code
_entity_poly.pdbx_strand_id
1 'polypeptide(L)'
;MHKLSPLEVLDIQEGRAYLVDVRSIDEFNSGHAAYAINIPADDLVMSKIDKNKKIYVYCTSGGRSRTVEYTLSQKGYDAMNIGGLYDVLDIMGEA
;
A
#
# COMPACT_ATOMS: atom_id res chain seq x y z
N MET A 1 2.13 14.16 -2.35
CA MET A 1 1.92 12.72 -2.22
C MET A 1 1.30 12.18 -3.50
N HIS A 2 1.72 11.01 -3.96
CA HIS A 2 1.25 10.47 -5.24
C HIS A 2 -0.20 10.02 -5.16
N LYS A 3 -1.01 10.43 -6.11
CA LYS A 3 -2.41 10.02 -6.25
C LYS A 3 -2.52 8.99 -7.38
N LEU A 4 -3.17 7.85 -7.11
CA LEU A 4 -3.32 6.79 -8.11
C LEU A 4 -4.08 7.27 -9.35
N SER A 5 -3.49 7.01 -10.53
CA SER A 5 -4.15 7.20 -11.81
C SER A 5 -5.08 6.02 -12.11
N PRO A 6 -6.02 6.17 -13.08
CA PRO A 6 -6.85 5.04 -13.50
C PRO A 6 -6.07 3.81 -13.97
N LEU A 7 -4.94 4.00 -14.64
CA LEU A 7 -4.10 2.88 -15.08
C LEU A 7 -3.43 2.17 -13.90
N GLU A 8 -3.00 2.93 -12.90
CA GLU A 8 -2.42 2.36 -11.68
C GLU A 8 -3.45 1.57 -10.89
N VAL A 9 -4.68 2.08 -10.80
CA VAL A 9 -5.79 1.34 -10.19
C VAL A 9 -6.01 0.01 -10.91
N LEU A 10 -6.02 0.03 -12.23
CA LEU A 10 -6.18 -1.18 -13.03
C LEU A 10 -5.04 -2.17 -12.79
N ASP A 11 -3.79 -1.69 -12.69
CA ASP A 11 -2.64 -2.53 -12.38
C ASP A 11 -2.81 -3.27 -11.05
N ILE A 12 -3.33 -2.58 -10.03
CA ILE A 12 -3.62 -3.19 -8.73
C ILE A 12 -4.72 -4.24 -8.87
N GLN A 13 -5.81 -3.90 -9.53
CA GLN A 13 -6.97 -4.79 -9.68
C GLN A 13 -6.62 -6.06 -10.45
N GLU A 14 -5.69 -5.98 -11.40
CA GLU A 14 -5.28 -7.11 -12.23
C GLU A 14 -4.01 -7.82 -11.74
N GLY A 15 -3.51 -7.44 -10.57
CA GLY A 15 -2.38 -8.13 -9.95
C GLY A 15 -1.01 -7.79 -10.51
N ARG A 16 -0.89 -6.71 -11.30
CA ARG A 16 0.39 -6.24 -11.82
C ARG A 16 1.14 -5.35 -10.81
N ALA A 17 0.45 -4.88 -9.80
CA ALA A 17 1.01 -4.08 -8.71
C ALA A 17 0.34 -4.49 -7.40
N TYR A 18 1.00 -4.17 -6.28
CA TYR A 18 0.45 -4.40 -4.94
C TYR A 18 -0.10 -3.11 -4.36
N LEU A 19 -1.21 -3.22 -3.64
CA LEU A 19 -1.68 -2.18 -2.72
C LEU A 19 -1.49 -2.70 -1.31
N VAL A 20 -0.66 -2.01 -0.52
CA VAL A 20 -0.26 -2.49 0.81
C VAL A 20 -0.70 -1.51 1.87
N ASP A 21 -1.51 -2.00 2.80
CA ASP A 21 -1.90 -1.30 4.02
C ASP A 21 -0.82 -1.61 5.08
N VAL A 22 -0.10 -0.59 5.50
CA VAL A 22 0.99 -0.76 6.47
C VAL A 22 0.59 -0.46 7.91
N ARG A 23 -0.73 -0.33 8.15
CA ARG A 23 -1.27 -0.17 9.49
C ARG A 23 -1.20 -1.50 10.24
N SER A 24 -1.54 -1.48 11.53
CA SER A 24 -1.63 -2.72 12.31
C SER A 24 -2.71 -3.64 11.75
N ILE A 25 -2.62 -4.93 12.08
CA ILE A 25 -3.63 -5.92 11.66
C ILE A 25 -5.02 -5.56 12.21
N ASP A 26 -5.10 -5.02 13.43
CA ASP A 26 -6.37 -4.62 14.03
C ASP A 26 -7.00 -3.45 13.26
N GLU A 27 -6.20 -2.47 12.87
CA GLU A 27 -6.67 -1.37 12.02
C GLU A 27 -7.15 -1.89 10.67
N PHE A 28 -6.38 -2.77 10.04
CA PHE A 28 -6.74 -3.37 8.76
C PHE A 28 -8.07 -4.13 8.86
N ASN A 29 -8.25 -4.91 9.90
CA ASN A 29 -9.48 -5.68 10.11
C ASN A 29 -10.70 -4.80 10.41
N SER A 30 -10.50 -3.58 10.87
CA SER A 30 -11.57 -2.61 11.13
C SER A 30 -12.07 -1.91 9.88
N GLY A 31 -11.42 -2.14 8.75
CA GLY A 31 -11.78 -1.55 7.45
C GLY A 31 -10.54 -1.18 6.67
N HIS A 32 -10.51 -1.54 5.39
CA HIS A 32 -9.38 -1.29 4.51
C HIS A 32 -9.85 -1.14 3.05
N ALA A 33 -8.97 -0.64 2.22
CA ALA A 33 -9.26 -0.45 0.80
C ALA A 33 -9.38 -1.81 0.07
N ALA A 34 -10.27 -1.84 -0.91
CA ALA A 34 -10.40 -3.00 -1.80
C ALA A 34 -9.03 -3.32 -2.43
N TYR A 35 -8.75 -4.60 -2.59
CA TYR A 35 -7.51 -5.15 -3.15
C TYR A 35 -6.26 -4.96 -2.27
N ALA A 36 -6.37 -4.31 -1.11
CA ALA A 36 -5.23 -4.12 -0.22
C ALA A 36 -4.87 -5.41 0.52
N ILE A 37 -3.56 -5.61 0.70
CA ILE A 37 -3.02 -6.62 1.59
C ILE A 37 -2.36 -5.91 2.78
N ASN A 38 -2.30 -6.58 3.92
CA ASN A 38 -1.72 -5.99 5.13
C ASN A 38 -0.29 -6.47 5.35
N ILE A 39 0.63 -5.52 5.38
CA ILE A 39 2.03 -5.74 5.79
C ILE A 39 2.34 -4.64 6.80
N PRO A 40 2.17 -4.89 8.10
CA PRO A 40 2.37 -3.86 9.12
C PRO A 40 3.76 -3.24 9.10
N ALA A 41 3.83 -1.93 9.28
CA ALA A 41 5.10 -1.18 9.26
C ALA A 41 6.09 -1.69 10.31
N ASP A 42 5.61 -2.18 11.45
CA ASP A 42 6.45 -2.69 12.54
C ASP A 42 7.11 -4.03 12.23
N ASP A 43 6.59 -4.73 11.23
CA ASP A 43 7.07 -6.06 10.86
C ASP A 43 6.91 -6.24 9.35
N LEU A 44 7.86 -5.69 8.60
CA LEU A 44 7.82 -5.68 7.14
C LEU A 44 8.21 -7.05 6.57
N VAL A 45 7.28 -7.99 6.67
CA VAL A 45 7.46 -9.34 6.10
C VAL A 45 7.16 -9.29 4.61
N MET A 46 8.22 -9.32 3.79
CA MET A 46 8.15 -9.15 2.34
C MET A 46 8.26 -10.47 1.56
N SER A 47 8.19 -11.60 2.23
CA SER A 47 8.43 -12.91 1.63
C SER A 47 7.48 -13.28 0.48
N LYS A 48 6.27 -12.69 0.46
CA LYS A 48 5.26 -12.97 -0.59
C LYS A 48 5.22 -11.89 -1.67
N ILE A 49 6.14 -10.93 -1.62
CA ILE A 49 6.15 -9.81 -2.55
C ILE A 49 7.15 -10.08 -3.68
N ASP A 50 6.67 -9.97 -4.90
CA ASP A 50 7.52 -9.98 -6.08
C ASP A 50 8.20 -8.61 -6.20
N LYS A 51 9.52 -8.59 -6.03
CA LYS A 51 10.32 -7.37 -6.03
C LYS A 51 10.29 -6.62 -7.37
N ASN A 52 9.88 -7.28 -8.44
CA ASN A 52 9.79 -6.69 -9.77
C ASN A 52 8.48 -5.95 -10.01
N LYS A 53 7.54 -6.02 -9.08
CA LYS A 53 6.26 -5.31 -9.18
C LYS A 53 6.26 -4.04 -8.36
N LYS A 54 5.52 -3.04 -8.85
CA LYS A 54 5.27 -1.80 -8.12
C LYS A 54 4.48 -2.06 -6.85
N ILE A 55 4.84 -1.37 -5.78
CA ILE A 55 4.15 -1.44 -4.49
C ILE A 55 3.63 -0.06 -4.13
N TYR A 56 2.32 0.07 -3.97
CA TYR A 56 1.69 1.29 -3.46
C TYR A 56 1.36 1.06 -1.99
N VAL A 57 1.86 1.94 -1.11
CA VAL A 57 1.68 1.81 0.35
C VAL A 57 0.85 2.95 0.89
N TYR A 58 -0.01 2.65 1.87
CA TYR A 58 -0.79 3.65 2.57
C TYR A 58 -0.94 3.28 4.05
N CYS A 59 -1.28 4.28 4.87
CA CYS A 59 -1.64 4.09 6.27
C CYS A 59 -2.84 4.98 6.60
N THR A 60 -3.00 5.41 7.85
CA THR A 60 -4.15 6.27 8.21
C THR A 60 -4.01 7.69 7.63
N SER A 61 -2.83 8.30 7.77
CA SER A 61 -2.57 9.69 7.37
C SER A 61 -1.33 9.89 6.51
N GLY A 62 -0.63 8.81 6.15
CA GLY A 62 0.54 8.84 5.28
C GLY A 62 1.90 8.86 5.99
N GLY A 63 1.94 8.98 7.32
CA GLY A 63 3.20 9.06 8.06
C GLY A 63 3.97 7.73 8.12
N ARG A 64 3.31 6.67 8.55
CA ARG A 64 3.90 5.32 8.61
C ARG A 64 4.26 4.83 7.20
N SER A 65 3.39 5.06 6.23
CA SER A 65 3.61 4.63 4.84
C SER A 65 4.76 5.39 4.18
N ARG A 66 5.01 6.63 4.58
CA ARG A 66 6.17 7.39 4.12
C ARG A 66 7.48 6.74 4.58
N THR A 67 7.54 6.32 5.84
CA THR A 67 8.71 5.60 6.38
C THR A 67 8.90 4.26 5.67
N VAL A 68 7.82 3.53 5.43
CA VAL A 68 7.86 2.25 4.71
C VAL A 68 8.36 2.44 3.28
N GLU A 69 7.88 3.46 2.58
CA GLU A 69 8.35 3.80 1.24
C GLU A 69 9.87 3.95 1.22
N TYR A 70 10.40 4.74 2.15
CA TYR A 70 11.85 4.94 2.26
C TYR A 70 12.59 3.63 2.52
N THR A 71 12.13 2.87 3.52
CA THR A 71 12.77 1.60 3.91
C THR A 71 12.77 0.58 2.77
N LEU A 72 11.65 0.41 2.10
CA LEU A 72 11.55 -0.53 0.98
C LEU A 72 12.38 -0.07 -0.21
N SER A 73 12.40 1.22 -0.50
CA SER A 73 13.22 1.77 -1.58
C SER A 73 14.70 1.52 -1.36
N GLN A 74 15.17 1.65 -0.11
CA GLN A 74 16.56 1.34 0.26
C GLN A 74 16.89 -0.14 0.07
N LYS A 75 15.89 -1.02 0.13
CA LYS A 75 16.05 -2.47 -0.08
C LYS A 75 15.86 -2.88 -1.54
N GLY A 76 15.68 -1.92 -2.44
CA GLY A 76 15.56 -2.19 -3.87
C GLY A 76 14.14 -2.50 -4.35
N TYR A 77 13.11 -2.29 -3.53
CA TYR A 77 11.71 -2.39 -3.95
C TYR A 77 11.27 -1.08 -4.62
N ASP A 78 10.34 -1.19 -5.54
CA ASP A 78 9.71 -0.03 -6.18
C ASP A 78 8.44 0.34 -5.40
N ALA A 79 8.61 1.06 -4.30
CA ALA A 79 7.54 1.42 -3.39
C ALA A 79 7.19 2.92 -3.49
N MET A 80 5.91 3.23 -3.45
CA MET A 80 5.40 4.59 -3.52
C MET A 80 4.31 4.82 -2.48
N ASN A 81 4.47 5.86 -1.67
CA ASN A 81 3.47 6.27 -0.69
C ASN A 81 2.31 6.99 -1.39
N ILE A 82 1.09 6.49 -1.18
CA ILE A 82 -0.12 7.08 -1.77
C ILE A 82 -1.04 7.69 -0.71
N GLY A 83 -0.60 7.78 0.53
CA GLY A 83 -1.24 8.62 1.53
C GLY A 83 -2.07 7.92 2.56
N GLY A 84 -3.21 8.51 2.86
CA GLY A 84 -4.08 8.08 3.93
C GLY A 84 -5.25 7.25 3.46
N LEU A 85 -5.83 6.51 4.41
CA LEU A 85 -6.92 5.57 4.17
C LEU A 85 -8.10 6.19 3.42
N TYR A 86 -8.53 7.38 3.83
CA TYR A 86 -9.75 7.96 3.21
C TYR A 86 -9.55 8.34 1.75
N ASP A 87 -8.37 8.84 1.40
CA ASP A 87 -8.04 9.15 0.01
C ASP A 87 -8.01 7.87 -0.84
N VAL A 88 -7.46 6.80 -0.28
CA VAL A 88 -7.37 5.51 -0.98
C VAL A 88 -8.76 4.87 -1.12
N LEU A 89 -9.60 4.96 -0.08
CA LEU A 89 -10.98 4.47 -0.14
C LEU A 89 -11.80 5.18 -1.22
N ASP A 90 -11.61 6.49 -1.39
CA ASP A 90 -12.31 7.26 -2.43
C ASP A 90 -12.00 6.73 -3.83
N ILE A 91 -10.79 6.21 -4.04
CA ILE A 91 -10.35 5.73 -5.35
C ILE A 91 -10.64 4.24 -5.54
N MET A 92 -10.33 3.42 -4.52
CA MET A 92 -10.38 1.95 -4.63
C MET A 92 -11.70 1.36 -4.13
N GLY A 93 -12.41 2.08 -3.28
CA GLY A 93 -13.53 1.52 -2.54
C GLY A 93 -13.08 0.72 -1.33
N GLU A 94 -14.04 0.31 -0.51
CA GLU A 94 -13.79 -0.50 0.68
C GLU A 94 -13.92 -1.99 0.34
N ALA A 95 -13.07 -2.78 0.97
CA ALA A 95 -13.11 -4.23 0.81
C ALA A 95 -14.34 -4.87 1.46
#